data_35a45c37266de5008cf8b6d3d65c4dd0
#
_entry.id   35a45c37266de5008cf8b6d3d65c4dd0
#
_cell.length_a   1.000
_cell.length_b   1.000
_cell.length_c   1.000
_cell.angle_alpha   90.00
_cell.angle_beta   90.00
_cell.angle_gamma   90.00
#
_symmetry.space_group_name_H-M   'P 1'
#
loop_
_entity.id
_entity.type
_entity.pdbx_description
1 polymer ?
#
loop_
_entity_poly.entity_id
_entity_poly.type
_entity_poly.pdbx_seq_one_letter_code
_entity_poly.pdbx_strand_id
1 'polypeptide(L)'
;MGRPEVWHWGIERGKIMTKEEAGKIIQGEAYDFLRTDKCLGNNICLLTLGGSHAYGMNVEGSDVDIRGFATRSRKDILLGKDFEQVVEKETDTTIYSFIKGVHLLCAQNPNMLEILFVKPEHVIYKNQAGQILLDNRRQFLTRKIFYTCGGYASEQLRRLDNKTMASLSQERQEAHILNSIKNAKNTFPEAFSKFGLDDIRLYLDDATEGSGLIEEIFMDVSLTHYPLRDYAGMWNAMRSIVKDYNKVGKRAKNAYAKGKVNKHAAHLVRLLLLAERALREGEFCTFMEDDHDLLMSIRNGDYMGSDGQMVPEFFAMVEELNKKMKTSFENTCLPKEVDMDKVDDIIYTVNDLVVTGSLRAPQAPFDKTGRG
;
A
#
# COMPACT_ATOMS: atom_id res chain seq x y z
N MET A 1 19.68 14.09 -33.77
CA MET A 1 18.27 14.46 -33.82
C MET A 1 17.88 14.92 -32.41
N GLY A 2 17.56 16.22 -32.26
CA GLY A 2 17.32 16.83 -30.98
C GLY A 2 16.04 16.31 -30.33
N ARG A 3 16.08 16.13 -29.00
CA ARG A 3 14.89 15.88 -28.20
C ARG A 3 13.95 17.08 -28.35
N PRO A 4 12.63 16.89 -28.51
CA PRO A 4 11.69 18.01 -28.48
C PRO A 4 11.74 18.65 -27.10
N GLU A 5 11.77 19.99 -27.06
CA GLU A 5 11.59 20.78 -25.84
C GLU A 5 10.21 20.48 -25.23
N VAL A 6 10.21 19.71 -24.15
CA VAL A 6 9.01 19.45 -23.34
C VAL A 6 8.79 20.68 -22.47
N TRP A 7 7.68 21.37 -22.71
CA TRP A 7 7.23 22.48 -21.87
C TRP A 7 6.88 21.94 -20.48
N HIS A 8 7.80 22.10 -19.52
CA HIS A 8 7.59 21.75 -18.12
C HIS A 8 6.57 22.71 -17.48
N TRP A 9 5.34 22.29 -17.41
CA TRP A 9 4.42 22.77 -16.38
C TRP A 9 4.67 21.89 -15.13
N GLY A 10 5.86 22.02 -14.55
CA GLY A 10 6.24 21.22 -13.39
C GLY A 10 5.48 21.70 -12.15
N ILE A 11 4.68 20.84 -11.56
CA ILE A 11 4.32 21.01 -10.16
C ILE A 11 5.65 20.89 -9.40
N GLU A 12 6.11 21.98 -8.82
CA GLU A 12 7.34 22.01 -8.05
C GLU A 12 7.18 21.10 -6.81
N ARG A 13 8.28 20.46 -6.43
CA ARG A 13 8.35 19.70 -5.18
C ARG A 13 7.95 20.61 -4.03
N GLY A 14 6.98 20.19 -3.23
CA GLY A 14 6.63 20.89 -2.00
C GLY A 14 7.81 20.91 -1.03
N LYS A 15 7.84 21.90 -0.14
CA LYS A 15 8.85 21.99 0.91
C LYS A 15 8.90 20.68 1.71
N ILE A 16 10.09 20.11 1.87
CA ILE A 16 10.30 18.94 2.76
C ILE A 16 9.93 19.37 4.18
N MET A 17 8.99 18.66 4.79
CA MET A 17 8.55 18.91 6.16
C MET A 17 9.67 18.55 7.13
N THR A 18 10.00 19.46 8.04
CA THR A 18 10.96 19.19 9.11
C THR A 18 10.30 18.46 10.27
N LYS A 19 11.11 17.81 11.11
CA LYS A 19 10.65 17.17 12.33
C LYS A 19 9.95 18.18 13.27
N GLU A 20 10.46 19.40 13.36
CA GLU A 20 9.90 20.46 14.20
C GLU A 20 8.54 20.91 13.69
N GLU A 21 8.37 21.06 12.37
CA GLU A 21 7.08 21.39 11.75
C GLU A 21 6.04 20.28 12.00
N ALA A 22 6.41 19.03 11.75
CA ALA A 22 5.56 17.88 12.03
C ALA A 22 5.21 17.79 13.53
N GLY A 23 6.19 18.03 14.41
CA GLY A 23 6.00 18.08 15.86
C GLY A 23 4.99 19.14 16.30
N LYS A 24 4.97 20.31 15.65
CA LYS A 24 3.97 21.35 15.92
C LYS A 24 2.56 20.94 15.43
N ILE A 25 2.47 20.31 14.26
CA ILE A 25 1.20 19.85 13.70
C ILE A 25 0.53 18.85 14.65
N ILE A 26 1.25 17.85 15.16
CA ILE A 26 0.69 16.83 16.05
C ILE A 26 0.30 17.35 17.45
N GLN A 27 0.68 18.60 17.79
CA GLN A 27 0.23 19.26 19.01
C GLN A 27 -1.14 19.96 18.83
N GLY A 28 -1.61 20.13 17.60
CA GLY A 28 -2.90 20.76 17.31
C GLY A 28 -4.10 19.91 17.75
N GLU A 29 -5.26 20.55 17.85
CA GLU A 29 -6.51 19.92 18.31
C GLU A 29 -6.92 18.70 17.48
N ALA A 30 -6.71 18.72 16.18
CA ALA A 30 -7.01 17.59 15.28
C ALA A 30 -6.27 16.29 15.67
N TYR A 31 -5.17 16.40 16.45
CA TYR A 31 -4.37 15.28 16.92
C TYR A 31 -4.54 15.00 18.43
N ASP A 32 -5.58 15.56 19.08
CA ASP A 32 -5.84 15.32 20.50
C ASP A 32 -6.05 13.84 20.85
N PHE A 33 -6.55 13.05 19.89
CA PHE A 33 -6.68 11.60 20.07
C PHE A 33 -5.35 10.92 20.41
N LEU A 34 -4.20 11.41 19.94
CA LEU A 34 -2.89 10.89 20.31
C LEU A 34 -2.62 10.96 21.82
N ARG A 35 -3.29 11.88 22.52
CA ARG A 35 -3.17 12.12 23.98
C ARG A 35 -4.33 11.52 24.78
N THR A 36 -5.50 11.40 24.17
CA THR A 36 -6.76 11.08 24.88
C THR A 36 -7.26 9.67 24.64
N ASP A 37 -6.87 9.03 23.54
CA ASP A 37 -7.24 7.64 23.28
C ASP A 37 -6.62 6.71 24.33
N LYS A 38 -7.42 5.75 24.81
CA LYS A 38 -7.04 4.80 25.87
C LYS A 38 -5.86 3.89 25.54
N CYS A 39 -5.62 3.64 24.25
CA CYS A 39 -4.54 2.78 23.78
C CYS A 39 -3.26 3.56 23.46
N LEU A 40 -3.36 4.89 23.34
CA LEU A 40 -2.29 5.78 22.93
C LEU A 40 -1.67 6.54 24.12
N GLY A 41 -1.40 7.82 23.97
CA GLY A 41 -0.74 8.64 24.99
C GLY A 41 0.69 8.16 25.27
N ASN A 42 0.99 7.87 26.52
CA ASN A 42 2.32 7.40 26.94
C ASN A 42 2.71 6.02 26.37
N ASN A 43 1.78 5.29 25.78
CA ASN A 43 2.06 4.03 25.13
C ASN A 43 2.64 4.21 23.70
N ILE A 44 2.52 5.37 23.10
CA ILE A 44 3.11 5.63 21.78
C ILE A 44 4.62 5.43 21.86
N CYS A 45 5.16 4.57 21.00
CA CYS A 45 6.59 4.28 20.99
C CYS A 45 7.31 4.80 19.75
N LEU A 46 6.61 4.98 18.63
CA LEU A 46 7.18 5.52 17.40
C LEU A 46 6.11 6.30 16.64
N LEU A 47 6.43 7.51 16.15
CA LEU A 47 5.65 8.25 15.17
C LEU A 47 6.55 8.72 14.05
N THR A 48 6.09 8.53 12.83
CA THR A 48 6.80 8.92 11.60
C THR A 48 5.88 9.65 10.63
N LEU A 49 6.45 10.47 9.77
CA LEU A 49 5.78 10.92 8.57
C LEU A 49 5.51 9.73 7.66
N GLY A 50 4.34 9.71 7.05
CA GLY A 50 3.93 8.77 6.01
C GLY A 50 3.64 9.47 4.69
N GLY A 51 3.06 8.72 3.76
CA GLY A 51 2.54 9.26 2.51
C GLY A 51 3.54 10.04 1.68
N SER A 52 3.06 11.05 0.97
CA SER A 52 3.86 11.83 0.03
C SER A 52 5.05 12.55 0.66
N HIS A 53 4.94 12.97 1.93
CA HIS A 53 6.04 13.59 2.66
C HIS A 53 7.17 12.60 2.95
N ALA A 54 6.84 11.38 3.36
CA ALA A 54 7.84 10.35 3.60
C ALA A 54 8.57 9.94 2.32
N TYR A 55 7.88 9.97 1.18
CA TYR A 55 8.44 9.58 -0.11
C TYR A 55 9.25 10.69 -0.79
N GLY A 56 9.14 11.93 -0.32
CA GLY A 56 9.69 13.11 -0.98
C GLY A 56 8.90 13.55 -2.22
N MET A 57 7.65 13.13 -2.33
CA MET A 57 6.75 13.40 -3.45
C MET A 57 5.63 14.37 -3.09
N ASN A 58 5.75 15.07 -1.97
CA ASN A 58 4.75 16.05 -1.55
C ASN A 58 4.78 17.29 -2.48
N VAL A 59 3.61 17.87 -2.68
CA VAL A 59 3.39 19.12 -3.37
C VAL A 59 2.73 20.12 -2.41
N GLU A 60 2.61 21.39 -2.80
CA GLU A 60 1.88 22.35 -1.98
C GLU A 60 0.45 21.86 -1.70
N GLY A 61 0.02 21.93 -0.44
CA GLY A 61 -1.28 21.43 -0.01
C GLY A 61 -1.38 19.91 0.15
N SER A 62 -0.27 19.16 0.11
CA SER A 62 -0.29 17.73 0.44
C SER A 62 -0.66 17.49 1.89
N ASP A 63 -1.56 16.53 2.13
CA ASP A 63 -1.94 16.09 3.48
C ASP A 63 -0.73 15.53 4.25
N VAL A 64 -0.76 15.68 5.57
CA VAL A 64 0.27 15.16 6.46
C VAL A 64 -0.20 13.83 7.04
N ASP A 65 0.30 12.74 6.47
CA ASP A 65 0.04 11.40 6.96
C ASP A 65 0.95 11.09 8.16
N ILE A 66 0.37 10.64 9.27
CA ILE A 66 1.13 10.15 10.43
C ILE A 66 0.93 8.65 10.56
N ARG A 67 2.02 7.93 10.75
CA ARG A 67 2.03 6.49 11.00
C ARG A 67 2.88 6.18 12.22
N GLY A 68 2.56 5.09 12.92
CA GLY A 68 3.37 4.75 14.08
C GLY A 68 2.96 3.49 14.80
N PHE A 69 3.58 3.29 15.95
CA PHE A 69 3.35 2.16 16.83
C PHE A 69 3.13 2.62 18.26
N ALA A 70 2.28 1.87 18.98
CA ALA A 70 2.09 2.04 20.41
C ALA A 70 2.23 0.69 21.13
N THR A 71 2.90 0.67 22.26
CA THR A 71 2.96 -0.49 23.15
C THR A 71 1.61 -0.69 23.84
N ARG A 72 1.42 -1.83 24.47
CA ARG A 72 0.30 -2.07 25.38
C ARG A 72 0.62 -1.50 26.75
N SER A 73 -0.41 -1.18 27.53
CA SER A 73 -0.19 -0.87 28.94
C SER A 73 0.33 -2.10 29.71
N ARG A 74 1.03 -1.89 30.83
CA ARG A 74 1.45 -2.99 31.73
C ARG A 74 0.27 -3.92 32.07
N LYS A 75 -0.89 -3.34 32.36
CA LYS A 75 -2.09 -4.11 32.71
C LYS A 75 -2.56 -4.99 31.56
N ASP A 76 -2.55 -4.47 30.34
CA ASP A 76 -3.01 -5.22 29.16
C ASP A 76 -2.04 -6.34 28.80
N ILE A 77 -0.73 -6.12 28.91
CA ILE A 77 0.28 -7.18 28.75
C ILE A 77 0.04 -8.33 29.73
N LEU A 78 -0.12 -8.02 31.01
CA LEU A 78 -0.33 -9.02 32.06
C LEU A 78 -1.67 -9.78 31.93
N LEU A 79 -2.69 -9.14 31.33
CA LEU A 79 -4.00 -9.75 31.09
C LEU A 79 -4.10 -10.41 29.71
N GLY A 80 -3.05 -10.41 28.89
CA GLY A 80 -3.06 -10.94 27.53
C GLY A 80 -4.01 -10.17 26.59
N LYS A 81 -4.33 -8.91 26.89
CA LYS A 81 -5.17 -8.06 26.05
C LYS A 81 -4.32 -7.31 25.02
N ASP A 82 -4.87 -7.14 23.83
CA ASP A 82 -4.25 -6.33 22.77
C ASP A 82 -5.31 -5.48 22.07
N PHE A 83 -4.83 -4.52 21.28
CA PHE A 83 -5.62 -3.79 20.31
C PHE A 83 -4.97 -3.95 18.93
N GLU A 84 -5.73 -3.77 17.88
CA GLU A 84 -5.20 -3.89 16.50
C GLU A 84 -4.51 -2.60 16.08
N GLN A 85 -5.28 -1.53 16.04
CA GLN A 85 -4.82 -0.21 15.61
C GLN A 85 -5.81 0.89 16.01
N VAL A 86 -5.35 2.12 16.10
CA VAL A 86 -6.16 3.33 16.20
C VAL A 86 -6.07 4.06 14.87
N VAL A 87 -7.21 4.37 14.27
CA VAL A 87 -7.31 5.06 12.97
C VAL A 87 -8.09 6.35 13.15
N GLU A 88 -7.46 7.48 12.81
CA GLU A 88 -8.14 8.76 12.70
C GLU A 88 -8.22 9.16 11.22
N LYS A 89 -9.47 9.30 10.75
CA LYS A 89 -9.75 9.49 9.31
C LYS A 89 -9.54 10.94 8.85
N GLU A 90 -9.77 11.90 9.73
CA GLU A 90 -9.66 13.32 9.40
C GLU A 90 -8.21 13.73 9.14
N THR A 91 -7.29 13.14 9.90
CA THR A 91 -5.84 13.39 9.78
C THR A 91 -5.09 12.29 9.02
N ASP A 92 -5.81 11.30 8.45
CA ASP A 92 -5.25 10.09 7.85
C ASP A 92 -4.11 9.47 8.71
N THR A 93 -4.35 9.40 10.02
CA THR A 93 -3.38 8.85 10.98
C THR A 93 -3.72 7.42 11.34
N THR A 94 -2.71 6.56 11.36
CA THR A 94 -2.87 5.17 11.81
C THR A 94 -1.73 4.78 12.74
N ILE A 95 -2.10 4.40 13.96
CA ILE A 95 -1.16 3.92 14.98
C ILE A 95 -1.47 2.45 15.26
N TYR A 96 -0.54 1.58 14.95
CA TYR A 96 -0.68 0.14 15.15
C TYR A 96 -0.26 -0.27 16.55
N SER A 97 -0.88 -1.32 17.10
CA SER A 97 -0.29 -1.95 18.28
C SER A 97 1.10 -2.48 17.92
N PHE A 98 2.00 -2.49 18.89
CA PHE A 98 3.35 -2.98 18.71
C PHE A 98 3.38 -4.41 18.17
N ILE A 99 2.57 -5.29 18.74
CA ILE A 99 2.48 -6.70 18.33
C ILE A 99 1.92 -6.84 16.91
N LYS A 100 0.82 -6.14 16.61
CA LYS A 100 0.25 -6.13 15.25
C LYS A 100 1.25 -5.62 14.23
N GLY A 101 1.93 -4.52 14.56
CA GLY A 101 2.97 -3.93 13.70
C GLY A 101 4.11 -4.92 13.42
N VAL A 102 4.63 -5.59 14.45
CA VAL A 102 5.68 -6.61 14.31
C VAL A 102 5.21 -7.77 13.44
N HIS A 103 3.99 -8.28 13.65
CA HIS A 103 3.45 -9.34 12.78
C HIS A 103 3.34 -8.91 11.31
N LEU A 104 2.90 -7.67 11.05
CA LEU A 104 2.83 -7.14 9.69
C LEU A 104 4.22 -6.91 9.07
N LEU A 105 5.22 -6.54 9.88
CA LEU A 105 6.63 -6.48 9.45
C LEU A 105 7.16 -7.86 9.05
N CYS A 106 6.90 -8.89 9.85
CA CYS A 106 7.24 -10.28 9.53
C CYS A 106 6.55 -10.76 8.24
N ALA A 107 5.34 -10.29 7.99
CA ALA A 107 4.61 -10.55 6.74
C ALA A 107 5.10 -9.72 5.55
N GLN A 108 6.14 -8.88 5.73
CA GLN A 108 6.68 -7.99 4.69
C GLN A 108 5.63 -7.02 4.13
N ASN A 109 4.73 -6.52 4.98
CA ASN A 109 3.77 -5.52 4.54
C ASN A 109 4.49 -4.22 4.15
N PRO A 110 4.38 -3.74 2.90
CA PRO A 110 5.14 -2.58 2.44
C PRO A 110 4.89 -1.33 3.29
N ASN A 111 3.63 -1.08 3.69
CA ASN A 111 3.29 0.09 4.51
C ASN A 111 3.97 0.05 5.89
N MET A 112 4.20 -1.15 6.44
CA MET A 112 4.90 -1.29 7.73
C MET A 112 6.40 -1.10 7.58
N LEU A 113 6.98 -1.65 6.52
CA LEU A 113 8.40 -1.42 6.20
C LEU A 113 8.66 0.08 6.00
N GLU A 114 7.77 0.78 5.29
CA GLU A 114 7.88 2.22 5.08
C GLU A 114 7.96 3.01 6.40
N ILE A 115 7.27 2.59 7.47
CA ILE A 115 7.33 3.26 8.79
C ILE A 115 8.73 3.14 9.41
N LEU A 116 9.39 1.98 9.27
CA LEU A 116 10.71 1.76 9.89
C LEU A 116 11.88 2.30 9.07
N PHE A 117 11.68 2.45 7.76
CA PHE A 117 12.75 2.83 6.85
C PHE A 117 12.62 4.28 6.34
N VAL A 118 11.90 5.13 7.08
CA VAL A 118 11.89 6.58 6.82
C VAL A 118 13.26 7.20 7.09
N LYS A 119 13.52 8.37 6.50
CA LYS A 119 14.69 9.19 6.87
C LYS A 119 14.64 9.56 8.36
N PRO A 120 15.78 9.71 9.04
CA PRO A 120 15.84 10.13 10.45
C PRO A 120 15.04 11.42 10.74
N GLU A 121 15.03 12.36 9.80
CA GLU A 121 14.31 13.63 9.88
C GLU A 121 12.78 13.45 9.86
N HIS A 122 12.31 12.33 9.33
CA HIS A 122 10.88 11.98 9.28
C HIS A 122 10.40 11.20 10.51
N VAL A 123 11.30 10.90 11.46
CA VAL A 123 10.95 10.33 12.77
C VAL A 123 10.52 11.46 13.69
N ILE A 124 9.22 11.64 13.89
CA ILE A 124 8.65 12.71 14.69
C ILE A 124 8.90 12.47 16.18
N TYR A 125 8.60 11.24 16.61
CA TYR A 125 8.76 10.82 18.01
C TYR A 125 9.23 9.38 18.09
N LYS A 126 10.07 9.08 19.06
CA LYS A 126 10.44 7.71 19.46
C LYS A 126 10.84 7.68 20.93
N ASN A 127 10.41 6.62 21.60
CA ASN A 127 10.94 6.24 22.91
C ASN A 127 11.93 5.05 22.78
N GLN A 128 12.33 4.44 23.88
CA GLN A 128 13.26 3.31 23.87
C GLN A 128 12.70 2.11 23.06
N ALA A 129 11.41 1.80 23.15
CA ALA A 129 10.79 0.71 22.38
C ALA A 129 10.81 1.01 20.87
N GLY A 130 10.48 2.25 20.47
CA GLY A 130 10.60 2.69 19.08
C GLY A 130 12.04 2.66 18.57
N GLN A 131 13.03 3.01 19.44
CA GLN A 131 14.44 2.92 19.09
C GLN A 131 14.86 1.46 18.86
N ILE A 132 14.42 0.52 19.70
CA ILE A 132 14.69 -0.91 19.54
C ILE A 132 14.17 -1.41 18.17
N LEU A 133 12.96 -1.01 17.77
CA LEU A 133 12.43 -1.36 16.43
C LEU A 133 13.31 -0.80 15.31
N LEU A 134 13.68 0.48 15.39
CA LEU A 134 14.49 1.13 14.36
C LEU A 134 15.89 0.51 14.25
N ASP A 135 16.50 0.14 15.36
CA ASP A 135 17.83 -0.48 15.38
C ASP A 135 17.81 -1.90 14.79
N ASN A 136 16.68 -2.60 14.96
CA ASN A 136 16.50 -3.96 14.48
C ASN A 136 15.73 -4.04 13.14
N ARG A 137 15.46 -2.91 12.46
CA ARG A 137 14.60 -2.89 11.26
C ARG A 137 15.06 -3.83 10.14
N ARG A 138 16.38 -4.03 9.97
CA ARG A 138 16.93 -4.94 8.95
C ARG A 138 16.57 -6.41 9.17
N GLN A 139 16.25 -6.83 10.42
CA GLN A 139 15.80 -8.18 10.73
C GLN A 139 14.47 -8.52 10.05
N PHE A 140 13.66 -7.51 9.78
CA PHE A 140 12.37 -7.67 9.10
C PHE A 140 12.47 -7.68 7.57
N LEU A 141 13.63 -7.38 6.96
CA LEU A 141 13.75 -7.34 5.52
C LEU A 141 14.13 -8.71 4.96
N THR A 142 13.28 -9.28 4.12
CA THR A 142 13.48 -10.59 3.51
C THR A 142 13.15 -10.57 2.02
N ARG A 143 13.55 -11.62 1.29
CA ARG A 143 13.20 -11.76 -0.13
C ARG A 143 11.69 -11.85 -0.40
N LYS A 144 10.85 -12.06 0.61
CA LYS A 144 9.38 -12.05 0.48
C LYS A 144 8.85 -10.69 -0.01
N ILE A 145 9.64 -9.62 0.11
CA ILE A 145 9.28 -8.29 -0.42
C ILE A 145 8.98 -8.33 -1.93
N PHE A 146 9.61 -9.25 -2.67
CA PHE A 146 9.29 -9.47 -4.07
C PHE A 146 7.80 -9.78 -4.29
N TYR A 147 7.24 -10.66 -3.48
CA TYR A 147 5.84 -11.08 -3.62
C TYR A 147 4.87 -10.02 -3.07
N THR A 148 5.23 -9.38 -1.98
CA THR A 148 4.33 -8.40 -1.35
C THR A 148 4.28 -7.09 -2.15
N CYS A 149 5.41 -6.51 -2.53
CA CYS A 149 5.43 -5.32 -3.36
C CYS A 149 4.97 -5.63 -4.80
N GLY A 150 5.40 -6.75 -5.38
CA GLY A 150 4.95 -7.18 -6.71
C GLY A 150 3.45 -7.45 -6.77
N GLY A 151 2.88 -8.08 -5.73
CA GLY A 151 1.44 -8.27 -5.60
C GLY A 151 0.67 -6.95 -5.50
N TYR A 152 1.15 -6.02 -4.67
CA TYR A 152 0.57 -4.67 -4.58
C TYR A 152 0.70 -3.90 -5.91
N ALA A 153 1.85 -3.98 -6.56
CA ALA A 153 2.06 -3.35 -7.87
C ALA A 153 1.13 -3.94 -8.93
N SER A 154 0.99 -5.26 -8.99
CA SER A 154 0.05 -5.94 -9.90
C SER A 154 -1.39 -5.54 -9.64
N GLU A 155 -1.80 -5.39 -8.38
CA GLU A 155 -3.13 -4.90 -8.04
C GLU A 155 -3.32 -3.43 -8.44
N GLN A 156 -2.32 -2.57 -8.26
CA GLN A 156 -2.39 -1.18 -8.71
C GLN A 156 -2.45 -1.09 -10.25
N LEU A 157 -1.67 -1.90 -10.96
CA LEU A 157 -1.72 -1.98 -12.42
C LEU A 157 -3.13 -2.38 -12.89
N ARG A 158 -3.71 -3.43 -12.31
CA ARG A 158 -5.08 -3.86 -12.60
C ARG A 158 -6.11 -2.75 -12.30
N ARG A 159 -5.91 -1.99 -11.23
CA ARG A 159 -6.78 -0.84 -10.91
C ARG A 159 -6.64 0.29 -11.92
N LEU A 160 -5.44 0.51 -12.47
CA LEU A 160 -5.21 1.48 -13.55
C LEU A 160 -5.90 1.02 -14.83
N ASP A 161 -5.68 -0.23 -15.24
CA ASP A 161 -6.33 -0.82 -16.40
C ASP A 161 -7.85 -0.73 -16.29
N ASN A 162 -8.42 -1.13 -15.16
CA ASN A 162 -9.85 -1.05 -14.92
C ASN A 162 -10.39 0.40 -14.96
N LYS A 163 -9.62 1.39 -14.47
CA LYS A 163 -10.03 2.80 -14.53
C LYS A 163 -10.00 3.34 -15.94
N THR A 164 -9.01 2.92 -16.70
CA THR A 164 -8.84 3.29 -18.11
C THR A 164 -9.95 2.65 -18.95
N MET A 165 -10.33 1.40 -18.64
CA MET A 165 -11.35 0.66 -19.35
C MET A 165 -12.77 1.22 -19.17
N ALA A 166 -13.08 1.84 -18.01
CA ALA A 166 -14.39 2.44 -17.76
C ALA A 166 -14.75 3.61 -18.69
N SER A 167 -13.78 4.17 -19.43
CA SER A 167 -13.97 5.20 -20.44
C SER A 167 -14.04 4.66 -21.87
N LEU A 168 -13.86 3.36 -22.05
CA LEU A 168 -13.83 2.72 -23.37
C LEU A 168 -15.21 2.30 -23.87
N SER A 169 -15.28 1.98 -25.18
CA SER A 169 -16.49 1.39 -25.77
C SER A 169 -16.82 0.03 -25.14
N GLN A 170 -18.08 -0.34 -25.18
CA GLN A 170 -18.60 -1.61 -24.66
C GLN A 170 -17.78 -2.81 -25.12
N GLU A 171 -17.48 -2.92 -26.42
CA GLU A 171 -16.69 -4.01 -27.00
C GLU A 171 -15.30 -4.18 -26.34
N ARG A 172 -14.63 -3.07 -25.99
CA ARG A 172 -13.33 -3.09 -25.31
C ARG A 172 -13.45 -3.48 -23.86
N GLN A 173 -14.54 -3.09 -23.20
CA GLN A 173 -14.84 -3.53 -21.82
C GLN A 173 -15.09 -5.03 -21.77
N GLU A 174 -15.86 -5.57 -22.69
CA GLU A 174 -16.11 -7.01 -22.84
C GLU A 174 -14.80 -7.78 -23.11
N ALA A 175 -13.97 -7.29 -24.03
CA ALA A 175 -12.67 -7.89 -24.33
C ALA A 175 -11.74 -7.91 -23.10
N HIS A 176 -11.75 -6.85 -22.27
CA HIS A 176 -10.97 -6.79 -21.06
C HIS A 176 -11.45 -7.82 -20.01
N ILE A 177 -12.75 -7.96 -19.84
CA ILE A 177 -13.35 -8.95 -18.93
C ILE A 177 -12.98 -10.37 -19.40
N LEU A 178 -13.11 -10.66 -20.68
CA LEU A 178 -12.73 -11.95 -21.25
C LEU A 178 -11.25 -12.25 -21.09
N ASN A 179 -10.37 -11.25 -21.26
CA ASN A 179 -8.94 -11.40 -20.99
C ASN A 179 -8.66 -11.64 -19.51
N SER A 180 -9.37 -10.98 -18.61
CA SER A 180 -9.24 -11.22 -17.17
C SER A 180 -9.63 -12.65 -16.79
N ILE A 181 -10.65 -13.21 -17.44
CA ILE A 181 -11.05 -14.61 -17.25
C ILE A 181 -10.01 -15.57 -17.84
N LYS A 182 -9.48 -15.27 -19.03
CA LYS A 182 -8.39 -16.06 -19.64
C LYS A 182 -7.16 -16.09 -18.73
N ASN A 183 -6.80 -14.95 -18.15
CA ASN A 183 -5.70 -14.86 -17.20
C ASN A 183 -5.99 -15.63 -15.90
N ALA A 184 -7.20 -15.58 -15.37
CA ALA A 184 -7.62 -16.37 -14.21
C ALA A 184 -7.56 -17.87 -14.51
N LYS A 185 -7.98 -18.30 -15.71
CA LYS A 185 -7.86 -19.69 -16.16
C LYS A 185 -6.40 -20.15 -16.23
N ASN A 186 -5.50 -19.30 -16.72
CA ASN A 186 -4.07 -19.59 -16.80
C ASN A 186 -3.42 -19.65 -15.40
N THR A 187 -3.89 -18.82 -14.46
CA THR A 187 -3.38 -18.75 -13.09
C THR A 187 -3.90 -19.89 -12.21
N PHE A 188 -5.14 -20.31 -12.47
CA PHE A 188 -5.84 -21.34 -11.69
C PHE A 188 -6.41 -22.45 -12.62
N PRO A 189 -5.56 -23.15 -13.37
CA PRO A 189 -6.00 -24.12 -14.37
C PRO A 189 -6.91 -25.23 -13.79
N GLU A 190 -6.69 -25.58 -12.51
CA GLU A 190 -7.47 -26.61 -11.82
C GLU A 190 -8.94 -26.18 -11.60
N ALA A 191 -9.18 -24.88 -11.30
CA ALA A 191 -10.52 -24.34 -11.11
C ALA A 191 -11.33 -24.33 -12.43
N PHE A 192 -10.64 -24.28 -13.57
CA PHE A 192 -11.25 -24.20 -14.91
C PHE A 192 -10.98 -25.44 -15.78
N SER A 193 -10.46 -26.52 -15.20
CA SER A 193 -9.96 -27.70 -15.94
C SER A 193 -11.05 -28.41 -16.76
N LYS A 194 -12.34 -28.20 -16.42
CA LYS A 194 -13.48 -28.86 -17.06
C LYS A 194 -14.38 -27.92 -17.88
N PHE A 195 -13.95 -26.67 -18.05
CA PHE A 195 -14.64 -25.71 -18.91
C PHE A 195 -13.86 -25.43 -20.18
N GLY A 196 -14.57 -25.43 -21.32
CA GLY A 196 -14.18 -24.63 -22.46
C GLY A 196 -14.40 -23.13 -22.20
N LEU A 197 -13.64 -22.25 -22.85
CA LEU A 197 -13.95 -20.80 -22.84
C LEU A 197 -15.30 -20.52 -23.52
N ASP A 198 -15.74 -21.42 -24.39
CA ASP A 198 -16.99 -21.35 -25.13
C ASP A 198 -18.21 -21.72 -24.25
N ASP A 199 -17.97 -22.34 -23.08
CA ASP A 199 -19.01 -22.67 -22.10
C ASP A 199 -19.41 -21.49 -21.21
N ILE A 200 -18.63 -20.40 -21.27
CA ILE A 200 -18.89 -19.18 -20.50
C ILE A 200 -18.98 -18.01 -21.49
N ARG A 201 -20.13 -17.39 -21.52
CA ARG A 201 -20.36 -16.16 -22.26
C ARG A 201 -20.62 -15.03 -21.26
N LEU A 202 -19.86 -13.93 -21.40
CA LEU A 202 -20.09 -12.70 -20.66
C LEU A 202 -20.54 -11.62 -21.64
N TYR A 203 -21.49 -10.82 -21.20
CA TYR A 203 -21.95 -9.66 -21.97
C TYR A 203 -22.42 -8.55 -21.01
N LEU A 204 -22.35 -7.31 -21.50
CA LEU A 204 -22.90 -6.14 -20.85
C LEU A 204 -24.27 -5.87 -21.43
N ASP A 205 -25.23 -5.63 -20.58
CA ASP A 205 -26.58 -5.24 -20.96
C ASP A 205 -27.15 -4.25 -19.95
N ASP A 206 -28.31 -3.70 -20.24
CA ASP A 206 -29.02 -2.80 -19.32
C ASP A 206 -29.19 -3.48 -17.95
N ALA A 207 -28.91 -2.73 -16.89
CA ALA A 207 -28.96 -3.27 -15.55
C ALA A 207 -30.39 -3.67 -15.15
N THR A 208 -30.51 -4.74 -14.37
CA THR A 208 -31.80 -5.19 -13.83
C THR A 208 -32.43 -4.09 -12.98
N GLU A 209 -33.75 -3.97 -13.07
CA GLU A 209 -34.56 -2.98 -12.36
C GLU A 209 -34.33 -3.09 -10.85
N GLY A 210 -33.97 -1.97 -10.21
CA GLY A 210 -33.66 -1.91 -8.77
C GLY A 210 -32.18 -2.11 -8.40
N SER A 211 -31.26 -2.43 -9.34
CA SER A 211 -29.82 -2.57 -9.07
C SER A 211 -29.12 -1.25 -8.75
N GLY A 212 -29.71 -0.13 -9.19
CA GLY A 212 -29.09 1.21 -9.09
C GLY A 212 -27.88 1.41 -10.01
N LEU A 213 -27.69 0.53 -10.98
CA LEU A 213 -26.70 0.60 -12.04
C LEU A 213 -27.37 1.04 -13.34
N ILE A 214 -26.57 1.46 -14.33
CA ILE A 214 -27.06 1.75 -15.69
C ILE A 214 -26.86 0.51 -16.55
N GLU A 215 -25.71 -0.14 -16.41
CA GLU A 215 -25.33 -1.36 -17.11
C GLU A 215 -24.87 -2.40 -16.09
N GLU A 216 -25.07 -3.67 -16.39
CA GLU A 216 -24.67 -4.80 -15.55
C GLU A 216 -24.04 -5.90 -16.42
N ILE A 217 -23.11 -6.68 -15.82
CA ILE A 217 -22.52 -7.83 -16.50
C ILE A 217 -23.42 -9.02 -16.31
N PHE A 218 -23.86 -9.60 -17.42
CA PHE A 218 -24.56 -10.87 -17.47
C PHE A 218 -23.59 -11.99 -17.85
N MET A 219 -23.88 -13.17 -17.35
CA MET A 219 -23.08 -14.37 -17.59
C MET A 219 -23.99 -15.53 -17.92
N ASP A 220 -23.78 -16.13 -19.09
CA ASP A 220 -24.33 -17.43 -19.43
C ASP A 220 -23.26 -18.50 -19.17
N VAL A 221 -23.63 -19.52 -18.40
CA VAL A 221 -22.75 -20.66 -18.12
C VAL A 221 -23.45 -21.95 -18.47
N SER A 222 -22.89 -22.73 -19.38
CA SER A 222 -23.36 -24.06 -19.72
C SER A 222 -22.62 -25.09 -18.89
N LEU A 223 -23.30 -25.62 -17.85
CA LEU A 223 -22.75 -26.64 -16.97
C LEU A 223 -23.44 -27.97 -17.19
N THR A 224 -22.85 -28.84 -18.00
CA THR A 224 -23.35 -30.20 -18.16
C THR A 224 -22.45 -31.19 -17.49
N HIS A 225 -22.99 -31.99 -16.53
CA HIS A 225 -22.25 -33.02 -15.80
C HIS A 225 -20.99 -32.52 -15.07
N TYR A 226 -21.07 -31.28 -14.50
CA TYR A 226 -19.97 -30.64 -13.79
C TYR A 226 -19.90 -31.11 -12.34
N PRO A 227 -18.72 -31.49 -11.79
CA PRO A 227 -18.61 -31.93 -10.41
C PRO A 227 -18.90 -30.77 -9.43
N LEU A 228 -19.88 -30.96 -8.57
CA LEU A 228 -20.31 -29.93 -7.61
C LEU A 228 -19.17 -29.47 -6.69
N ARG A 229 -18.24 -30.34 -6.35
CA ARG A 229 -17.06 -29.97 -5.52
C ARG A 229 -16.17 -28.93 -6.20
N ASP A 230 -16.08 -28.94 -7.53
CA ASP A 230 -15.21 -28.05 -8.32
C ASP A 230 -15.92 -26.74 -8.62
N TYR A 231 -17.26 -26.70 -8.49
CA TYR A 231 -18.10 -25.53 -8.70
C TYR A 231 -17.73 -24.37 -7.76
N ALA A 232 -17.44 -24.66 -6.48
CA ALA A 232 -17.09 -23.64 -5.49
C ALA A 232 -15.81 -22.90 -5.83
N GLY A 233 -14.80 -23.59 -6.36
CA GLY A 233 -13.54 -22.98 -6.79
C GLY A 233 -13.73 -22.03 -7.97
N MET A 234 -14.47 -22.49 -8.99
CA MET A 234 -14.83 -21.69 -10.14
C MET A 234 -15.65 -20.46 -9.73
N TRP A 235 -16.69 -20.65 -8.94
CA TRP A 235 -17.54 -19.55 -8.47
C TRP A 235 -16.75 -18.47 -7.74
N ASN A 236 -15.82 -18.85 -6.86
CA ASN A 236 -14.99 -17.91 -6.14
C ASN A 236 -14.07 -17.10 -7.06
N ALA A 237 -13.47 -17.73 -8.08
CA ALA A 237 -12.66 -17.05 -9.08
C ALA A 237 -13.49 -16.05 -9.91
N MET A 238 -14.66 -16.48 -10.40
CA MET A 238 -15.58 -15.64 -11.15
C MET A 238 -16.11 -14.48 -10.31
N ARG A 239 -16.52 -14.74 -9.07
CA ARG A 239 -17.00 -13.73 -8.13
C ARG A 239 -15.96 -12.65 -7.86
N SER A 240 -14.69 -13.00 -7.78
CA SER A 240 -13.60 -12.03 -7.60
C SER A 240 -13.51 -11.08 -8.79
N ILE A 241 -13.59 -11.61 -10.03
CA ILE A 241 -13.54 -10.82 -11.26
C ILE A 241 -14.74 -9.87 -11.32
N VAL A 242 -15.95 -10.38 -11.11
CA VAL A 242 -17.18 -9.58 -11.14
C VAL A 242 -17.22 -8.52 -10.03
N LYS A 243 -16.78 -8.88 -8.81
CA LYS A 243 -16.71 -7.94 -7.68
C LYS A 243 -15.76 -6.77 -7.95
N ASP A 244 -14.67 -7.02 -8.64
CA ASP A 244 -13.73 -5.98 -8.99
C ASP A 244 -14.29 -5.08 -10.10
N TYR A 245 -15.01 -5.64 -11.06
CA TYR A 245 -15.68 -4.88 -12.11
C TYR A 245 -16.78 -3.97 -11.55
N ASN A 246 -17.66 -4.46 -10.68
CA ASN A 246 -18.70 -3.65 -10.04
C ASN A 246 -18.15 -2.47 -9.20
N LYS A 247 -16.91 -2.57 -8.72
CA LYS A 247 -16.21 -1.44 -8.09
C LYS A 247 -15.77 -0.38 -9.09
N VAL A 248 -15.55 -0.76 -10.35
CA VAL A 248 -15.02 0.13 -11.40
C VAL A 248 -16.05 1.17 -11.81
N GLY A 249 -17.32 0.83 -11.97
CA GLY A 249 -18.34 1.72 -12.51
C GLY A 249 -18.57 3.03 -11.74
N LYS A 250 -18.73 2.99 -10.41
CA LYS A 250 -18.99 4.21 -9.60
C LYS A 250 -17.70 4.91 -9.13
N ARG A 251 -16.66 4.14 -8.81
CA ARG A 251 -15.39 4.71 -8.31
C ARG A 251 -14.48 5.23 -9.42
N ALA A 252 -14.55 4.67 -10.62
CA ALA A 252 -13.74 5.10 -11.75
C ALA A 252 -14.10 6.49 -12.23
N LYS A 253 -15.40 6.80 -12.41
CA LYS A 253 -15.86 8.15 -12.78
C LYS A 253 -15.37 9.21 -11.79
N ASN A 254 -15.38 8.92 -10.48
CA ASN A 254 -14.91 9.84 -9.44
C ASN A 254 -13.37 9.94 -9.36
N ALA A 255 -12.62 8.90 -9.74
CA ALA A 255 -11.16 8.93 -9.71
C ALA A 255 -10.57 9.66 -10.93
N TYR A 256 -11.21 9.52 -12.08
CA TYR A 256 -10.86 10.25 -13.32
C TYR A 256 -11.03 11.75 -13.13
N ALA A 257 -12.19 12.17 -12.57
CA ALA A 257 -12.49 13.58 -12.29
C ALA A 257 -11.55 14.25 -11.27
N LYS A 258 -10.73 13.48 -10.53
CA LYS A 258 -9.89 13.96 -9.43
C LYS A 258 -8.37 13.78 -9.63
N GLY A 259 -7.90 13.45 -10.83
CA GLY A 259 -6.46 13.26 -11.10
C GLY A 259 -5.80 12.11 -10.32
N LYS A 260 -6.59 11.18 -9.77
CA LYS A 260 -6.08 10.10 -8.92
C LYS A 260 -5.39 8.97 -9.70
N VAL A 261 -5.57 8.92 -11.02
CA VAL A 261 -4.94 7.91 -11.89
C VAL A 261 -3.42 8.04 -11.82
N ASN A 262 -2.90 9.27 -12.03
CA ASN A 262 -1.46 9.54 -11.98
C ASN A 262 -0.86 9.24 -10.62
N LYS A 263 -1.58 9.57 -9.51
CA LYS A 263 -1.14 9.20 -8.15
C LYS A 263 -1.00 7.68 -7.98
N HIS A 264 -1.91 6.89 -8.55
CA HIS A 264 -1.83 5.43 -8.50
C HIS A 264 -0.72 4.88 -9.39
N ALA A 265 -0.50 5.47 -10.57
CA ALA A 265 0.59 5.09 -11.46
C ALA A 265 1.97 5.37 -10.81
N ALA A 266 2.15 6.54 -10.22
CA ALA A 266 3.36 6.86 -9.48
C ALA A 266 3.56 5.93 -8.26
N HIS A 267 2.49 5.57 -7.55
CA HIS A 267 2.57 4.62 -6.43
C HIS A 267 2.99 3.21 -6.88
N LEU A 268 2.47 2.73 -8.01
CA LEU A 268 2.87 1.45 -8.61
C LEU A 268 4.37 1.42 -8.92
N VAL A 269 4.84 2.42 -9.65
CA VAL A 269 6.27 2.49 -10.05
C VAL A 269 7.16 2.60 -8.81
N ARG A 270 6.76 3.40 -7.82
CA ARG A 270 7.47 3.53 -6.55
C ARG A 270 7.63 2.18 -5.83
N LEU A 271 6.57 1.37 -5.76
CA LEU A 271 6.64 0.05 -5.11
C LEU A 271 7.60 -0.90 -5.84
N LEU A 272 7.63 -0.88 -7.18
CA LEU A 272 8.56 -1.70 -7.96
C LEU A 272 10.01 -1.26 -7.74
N LEU A 273 10.28 0.05 -7.76
CA LEU A 273 11.60 0.62 -7.49
C LEU A 273 12.09 0.29 -6.08
N LEU A 274 11.22 0.44 -5.06
CA LEU A 274 11.53 0.08 -3.68
C LEU A 274 11.89 -1.39 -3.53
N ALA A 275 11.09 -2.28 -4.12
CA ALA A 275 11.34 -3.71 -4.03
C ALA A 275 12.61 -4.12 -4.78
N GLU A 276 12.84 -3.57 -5.99
CA GLU A 276 14.06 -3.83 -6.76
C GLU A 276 15.29 -3.41 -5.97
N ARG A 277 15.32 -2.18 -5.43
CA ARG A 277 16.45 -1.67 -4.65
C ARG A 277 16.68 -2.50 -3.37
N ALA A 278 15.60 -2.84 -2.66
CA ALA A 278 15.70 -3.67 -1.46
C ALA A 278 16.31 -5.06 -1.77
N LEU A 279 15.89 -5.69 -2.86
CA LEU A 279 16.41 -6.99 -3.28
C LEU A 279 17.86 -6.92 -3.76
N ARG A 280 18.25 -5.87 -4.47
CA ARG A 280 19.58 -5.68 -5.02
C ARG A 280 20.61 -5.25 -3.98
N GLU A 281 20.25 -4.31 -3.10
CA GLU A 281 21.19 -3.67 -2.15
C GLU A 281 21.05 -4.19 -0.72
N GLY A 282 19.94 -4.90 -0.41
CA GLY A 282 19.64 -5.28 0.97
C GLY A 282 19.21 -4.10 1.83
N GLU A 283 18.81 -2.98 1.22
CA GLU A 283 18.41 -1.75 1.89
C GLU A 283 17.04 -1.29 1.38
N PHE A 284 16.21 -0.86 2.31
CA PHE A 284 14.92 -0.24 2.01
C PHE A 284 15.00 1.25 2.38
N CYS A 285 14.61 2.13 1.47
CA CYS A 285 14.58 3.56 1.74
C CYS A 285 13.25 4.13 1.27
N THR A 286 12.44 4.60 2.21
CA THR A 286 11.12 5.16 1.90
C THR A 286 11.21 6.44 1.07
N PHE A 287 12.27 7.24 1.27
CA PHE A 287 12.49 8.47 0.54
C PHE A 287 13.14 8.21 -0.82
N MET A 288 12.48 8.62 -1.90
CA MET A 288 12.83 8.28 -3.29
C MET A 288 13.55 9.42 -4.00
N GLU A 289 14.70 9.85 -3.48
CA GLU A 289 15.41 11.01 -4.03
C GLU A 289 15.92 10.78 -5.45
N ASP A 290 16.53 9.62 -5.70
CA ASP A 290 17.11 9.29 -7.01
C ASP A 290 16.04 9.11 -8.11
N ASP A 291 14.84 8.70 -7.71
CA ASP A 291 13.72 8.43 -8.62
C ASP A 291 12.67 9.56 -8.60
N HIS A 292 12.97 10.65 -7.89
CA HIS A 292 12.02 11.76 -7.67
C HIS A 292 11.47 12.30 -8.98
N ASP A 293 12.33 12.63 -9.93
CA ASP A 293 11.93 13.27 -11.19
C ASP A 293 11.03 12.33 -12.02
N LEU A 294 11.36 11.03 -12.06
CA LEU A 294 10.53 10.04 -12.72
C LEU A 294 9.14 9.94 -12.04
N LEU A 295 9.12 9.81 -10.72
CA LEU A 295 7.86 9.67 -9.98
C LEU A 295 7.00 10.93 -10.07
N MET A 296 7.62 12.12 -10.07
CA MET A 296 6.91 13.37 -10.26
C MET A 296 6.39 13.55 -11.68
N SER A 297 7.15 13.16 -12.72
CA SER A 297 6.67 13.20 -14.10
C SER A 297 5.42 12.31 -14.28
N ILE A 298 5.42 11.11 -13.71
CA ILE A 298 4.23 10.25 -13.72
C ILE A 298 3.07 10.90 -12.96
N ARG A 299 3.33 11.46 -11.78
CA ARG A 299 2.31 12.12 -10.96
C ARG A 299 1.71 13.35 -11.65
N ASN A 300 2.50 14.09 -12.40
CA ASN A 300 2.10 15.28 -13.16
C ASN A 300 1.33 14.92 -14.43
N GLY A 301 1.35 13.68 -14.87
CA GLY A 301 0.58 13.19 -16.01
C GLY A 301 1.35 13.15 -17.32
N ASP A 302 2.69 13.25 -17.31
CA ASP A 302 3.51 13.21 -18.52
C ASP A 302 3.38 11.87 -19.27
N TYR A 303 2.89 10.83 -18.57
CA TYR A 303 2.57 9.51 -19.14
C TYR A 303 1.07 9.33 -19.42
N MET A 304 0.29 10.41 -19.43
CA MET A 304 -1.13 10.38 -19.74
C MET A 304 -1.35 10.87 -21.16
N GLY A 305 -1.97 10.06 -22.01
CA GLY A 305 -2.39 10.44 -23.36
C GLY A 305 -3.54 11.43 -23.36
N SER A 306 -3.78 12.06 -24.49
CA SER A 306 -4.90 13.00 -24.69
C SER A 306 -6.28 12.33 -24.55
N ASP A 307 -6.34 11.01 -24.68
CA ASP A 307 -7.52 10.18 -24.46
C ASP A 307 -7.75 9.83 -22.98
N GLY A 308 -6.86 10.33 -22.10
CA GLY A 308 -6.88 10.08 -20.68
C GLY A 308 -6.42 8.68 -20.27
N GLN A 309 -5.73 7.97 -21.13
CA GLN A 309 -5.12 6.66 -20.87
C GLN A 309 -3.62 6.82 -20.66
N MET A 310 -3.02 5.86 -19.92
CA MET A 310 -1.56 5.79 -19.82
C MET A 310 -0.99 5.40 -21.19
N VAL A 311 0.08 6.09 -21.59
CA VAL A 311 0.75 5.84 -22.87
C VAL A 311 1.47 4.48 -22.86
N PRO A 312 1.72 3.84 -24.03
CA PRO A 312 2.43 2.55 -24.11
C PRO A 312 3.81 2.55 -23.44
N GLU A 313 4.48 3.67 -23.43
CA GLU A 313 5.80 3.85 -22.81
C GLU A 313 5.75 3.63 -21.28
N PHE A 314 4.64 3.98 -20.63
CA PHE A 314 4.42 3.69 -19.21
C PHE A 314 4.40 2.18 -18.95
N PHE A 315 3.67 1.43 -19.75
CA PHE A 315 3.55 -0.03 -19.59
C PHE A 315 4.88 -0.72 -19.90
N ALA A 316 5.61 -0.26 -20.92
CA ALA A 316 6.95 -0.76 -21.24
C ALA A 316 7.93 -0.54 -20.07
N MET A 317 7.90 0.63 -19.44
CA MET A 317 8.69 0.93 -18.24
C MET A 317 8.32 0.00 -17.08
N VAL A 318 7.04 -0.20 -16.80
CA VAL A 318 6.56 -1.11 -15.74
C VAL A 318 7.03 -2.54 -15.99
N GLU A 319 6.98 -3.01 -17.24
CA GLU A 319 7.48 -4.33 -17.63
C GLU A 319 8.99 -4.46 -17.40
N GLU A 320 9.77 -3.44 -17.76
CA GLU A 320 11.21 -3.41 -17.54
C GLU A 320 11.54 -3.44 -16.04
N LEU A 321 10.83 -2.65 -15.21
CA LEU A 321 11.00 -2.66 -13.76
C LEU A 321 10.67 -4.03 -13.15
N ASN A 322 9.61 -4.69 -13.62
CA ASN A 322 9.28 -6.05 -13.18
C ASN A 322 10.38 -7.05 -13.55
N LYS A 323 10.98 -6.95 -14.75
CA LYS A 323 12.13 -7.79 -15.15
C LYS A 323 13.34 -7.54 -14.26
N LYS A 324 13.67 -6.28 -13.99
CA LYS A 324 14.77 -5.90 -13.07
C LYS A 324 14.54 -6.45 -11.67
N MET A 325 13.35 -6.25 -11.13
CA MET A 325 12.96 -6.76 -9.81
C MET A 325 13.08 -8.29 -9.73
N LYS A 326 12.68 -9.02 -10.79
CA LYS A 326 12.85 -10.47 -10.87
C LYS A 326 14.32 -10.89 -10.87
N THR A 327 15.17 -10.23 -11.67
CA THR A 327 16.61 -10.49 -11.70
C THR A 327 17.24 -10.22 -10.34
N SER A 328 16.85 -9.13 -9.65
CA SER A 328 17.32 -8.81 -8.31
C SER A 328 16.87 -9.85 -7.28
N PHE A 329 15.63 -10.40 -7.41
CA PHE A 329 15.15 -11.47 -6.56
C PHE A 329 15.95 -12.78 -6.71
N GLU A 330 16.35 -13.12 -7.93
CA GLU A 330 17.14 -14.33 -8.19
C GLU A 330 18.55 -14.25 -7.59
N ASN A 331 19.09 -13.02 -7.48
CA ASN A 331 20.47 -12.77 -7.03
C ASN A 331 20.58 -12.16 -5.61
N THR A 332 19.46 -11.94 -4.92
CA THR A 332 19.45 -11.27 -3.63
C THR A 332 20.14 -12.04 -2.52
N CYS A 333 20.89 -11.32 -1.67
CA CYS A 333 21.45 -11.84 -0.43
C CYS A 333 20.46 -11.78 0.75
N LEU A 334 19.26 -11.23 0.56
CA LEU A 334 18.27 -11.18 1.63
C LEU A 334 17.84 -12.57 2.07
N PRO A 335 17.59 -12.79 3.38
CA PRO A 335 17.15 -14.08 3.90
C PRO A 335 15.79 -14.46 3.31
N LYS A 336 15.49 -15.77 3.29
CA LYS A 336 14.20 -16.27 2.82
C LYS A 336 13.06 -15.87 3.74
N GLU A 337 13.32 -15.89 5.04
CA GLU A 337 12.36 -15.67 6.11
C GLU A 337 12.97 -14.82 7.22
N VAL A 338 12.11 -14.20 8.00
CA VAL A 338 12.51 -13.49 9.21
C VAL A 338 12.98 -14.51 10.27
N ASP A 339 14.04 -14.16 10.99
CA ASP A 339 14.51 -14.91 12.15
C ASP A 339 13.55 -14.66 13.32
N MET A 340 12.69 -15.63 13.59
CA MET A 340 11.64 -15.51 14.60
C MET A 340 12.19 -15.45 16.02
N ASP A 341 13.33 -16.08 16.30
CA ASP A 341 13.96 -16.02 17.63
C ASP A 341 14.37 -14.58 17.96
N LYS A 342 14.93 -13.87 16.97
CA LYS A 342 15.26 -12.44 17.14
C LYS A 342 14.03 -11.55 17.26
N VAL A 343 12.95 -11.89 16.57
CA VAL A 343 11.68 -11.17 16.69
C VAL A 343 11.08 -11.36 18.08
N ASP A 344 11.11 -12.57 18.59
CA ASP A 344 10.64 -12.90 19.94
C ASP A 344 11.47 -12.15 20.99
N ASP A 345 12.79 -12.07 20.82
CA ASP A 345 13.67 -11.26 21.70
C ASP A 345 13.31 -9.78 21.69
N ILE A 346 12.97 -9.21 20.52
CA ILE A 346 12.50 -7.82 20.40
C ILE A 346 11.19 -7.64 21.17
N ILE A 347 10.22 -8.52 20.96
CA ILE A 347 8.90 -8.47 21.63
C ILE A 347 9.08 -8.63 23.14
N TYR A 348 9.86 -9.61 23.55
CA TYR A 348 10.16 -9.86 24.97
C TYR A 348 10.78 -8.64 25.62
N THR A 349 11.84 -8.09 25.03
CA THR A 349 12.56 -6.93 25.55
C THR A 349 11.64 -5.72 25.72
N VAL A 350 10.81 -5.42 24.72
CA VAL A 350 9.88 -4.28 24.80
C VAL A 350 8.82 -4.52 25.86
N ASN A 351 8.23 -5.71 25.92
CA ASN A 351 7.24 -6.05 26.94
C ASN A 351 7.83 -6.01 28.36
N ASP A 352 9.05 -6.50 28.55
CA ASP A 352 9.75 -6.45 29.86
C ASP A 352 9.97 -5.01 30.32
N LEU A 353 10.44 -4.14 29.42
CA LEU A 353 10.61 -2.70 29.72
C LEU A 353 9.30 -2.04 30.16
N VAL A 354 8.18 -2.39 29.54
CA VAL A 354 6.84 -1.87 29.91
C VAL A 354 6.39 -2.43 31.26
N VAL A 355 6.54 -3.74 31.47
CA VAL A 355 6.07 -4.43 32.68
C VAL A 355 6.87 -4.02 33.92
N THR A 356 8.18 -3.85 33.78
CA THR A 356 9.07 -3.42 34.85
C THR A 356 9.00 -1.91 35.12
N GLY A 357 8.36 -1.14 34.24
CA GLY A 357 8.36 0.34 34.33
C GLY A 357 9.69 0.97 33.97
N SER A 358 10.58 0.21 33.31
CA SER A 358 11.95 0.66 32.96
C SER A 358 11.99 1.34 31.58
N LEU A 359 10.86 1.43 30.87
CA LEU A 359 10.77 2.05 29.56
C LEU A 359 11.12 3.54 29.65
N ARG A 360 12.26 3.92 29.07
CA ARG A 360 12.67 5.33 29.02
C ARG A 360 11.94 6.02 27.86
N ALA A 361 11.20 7.07 28.19
CA ALA A 361 10.61 7.97 27.22
C ALA A 361 11.29 9.33 27.33
N PRO A 362 11.72 9.98 26.21
CA PRO A 362 11.92 11.41 26.22
C PRO A 362 10.60 12.05 26.63
N GLN A 363 10.64 13.26 27.21
CA GLN A 363 9.43 13.97 27.60
C GLN A 363 8.45 13.93 26.42
N ALA A 364 7.37 13.20 26.60
CA ALA A 364 6.46 12.90 25.49
C ALA A 364 5.80 14.20 25.06
N PRO A 365 5.80 14.54 23.76
CA PRO A 365 5.04 15.70 23.27
C PRO A 365 3.55 15.55 23.53
N PHE A 366 3.15 14.43 24.14
CA PHE A 366 1.76 14.02 24.42
C PHE A 366 1.38 14.16 25.90
N ASP A 367 2.30 14.58 26.77
CA ASP A 367 1.96 14.74 28.19
C ASP A 367 1.14 16.01 28.40
N LYS A 368 -0.09 15.86 28.92
CA LYS A 368 -0.98 16.97 29.28
C LYS A 368 -0.51 17.71 30.55
N THR A 369 0.55 17.26 31.19
CA THR A 369 1.05 17.84 32.44
C THR A 369 1.99 19.02 32.22
N GLY A 370 1.70 19.88 31.25
CA GLY A 370 2.21 21.24 31.21
C GLY A 370 1.46 22.14 32.17
N ARG A 371 1.40 21.77 33.46
CA ARG A 371 1.14 22.71 34.56
C ARG A 371 2.45 22.88 35.30
N GLY A 372 3.22 23.84 34.83
CA GLY A 372 4.21 24.53 35.65
C GLY A 372 3.64 25.81 36.15
#